data_d8c2583d3f57fa9f60cb7054a4fde177
#
_entry.id   d8c2583d3f57fa9f60cb7054a4fde177
#
_cell.length_a   1.000
_cell.length_b   1.000
_cell.length_c   1.000
_cell.angle_alpha   90.00
_cell.angle_beta   90.00
_cell.angle_gamma   90.00
#
_symmetry.space_group_name_H-M   'P 1'
#
loop_
_entity.id
_entity.type
_entity.pdbx_description
1 polymer ?
#
loop_
_entity_poly.entity_id
_entity_poly.type
_entity_poly.pdbx_seq_one_letter_code
_entity_poly.pdbx_strand_id
1 'polypeptide(L)'
;YETLSTLYATLNTRITAVDTALAAIEDAEDFREFTGTTTDEDVFTVATDGDAVAGSYTITVNTLAQAQIHNVTVEGTTSYSSTSDAIFASGEAGDISITVNGATAETVSVDDTTTLAGLASSINDIEGISAYVVQTATEDATGADAFQLFVQADTAGLHEGGDRFALDFTGLTTSSGSDTAVQSAANASATIAGQTITSATNKFEAIDGITINAVATGTAVATVALDTTAMSDKISTFVDAYNGMVSFIASNSTFASSGTNQDSVTIGGFVGESTPRFIQQRMSNLISADYGTALSLSSSTQRTSLSQLGIKTNSTGLLTFTSSEFVESLDSYQSSVESIFSDTSGSFSDSMRDLIDEVIDSTDGNIVNIQDTIEDAVDRLESSLDMHNKRLTKYRARLTKQFTRLESITSGLNSTKSFLTSFFAPKPTT
;
A
#
# COMPACT_ATOMS: atom_id res chain seq x y z
N TYR A 1 -23.01 20.84 15.91
CA TYR A 1 -21.68 20.45 16.36
C TYR A 1 -21.27 19.11 15.74
N GLU A 2 -22.06 18.03 15.82
CA GLU A 2 -21.73 16.73 15.19
C GLU A 2 -21.47 16.86 13.68
N THR A 3 -22.30 17.63 12.96
CA THR A 3 -22.09 17.90 11.53
C THR A 3 -20.78 18.65 11.29
N LEU A 4 -20.42 19.60 12.15
CA LEU A 4 -19.17 20.36 12.02
C LEU A 4 -17.96 19.47 12.29
N SER A 5 -18.00 18.59 13.29
CA SER A 5 -16.94 17.60 13.56
C SER A 5 -16.72 16.68 12.35
N THR A 6 -17.80 16.18 11.74
CA THR A 6 -17.73 15.36 10.52
C THR A 6 -17.11 16.12 9.34
N LEU A 7 -17.41 17.42 9.20
CA LEU A 7 -16.81 18.25 8.15
C LEU A 7 -15.31 18.46 8.36
N TYR A 8 -14.86 18.67 9.59
CA TYR A 8 -13.42 18.76 9.89
C TYR A 8 -12.71 17.42 9.70
N ALA A 9 -13.32 16.28 10.05
CA ALA A 9 -12.78 14.96 9.75
C ALA A 9 -12.66 14.73 8.23
N THR A 10 -13.65 15.17 7.45
CA THR A 10 -13.60 15.09 5.98
C THR A 10 -12.53 16.03 5.41
N LEU A 11 -12.39 17.25 5.97
CA LEU A 11 -11.33 18.19 5.57
C LEU A 11 -9.95 17.59 5.84
N ASN A 12 -9.75 16.97 7.01
CA ASN A 12 -8.51 16.25 7.34
C ASN A 12 -8.19 15.20 6.29
N THR A 13 -9.16 14.35 5.93
CA THR A 13 -9.00 13.33 4.87
C THR A 13 -8.61 13.96 3.52
N ARG A 14 -9.18 15.14 3.18
CA ARG A 14 -8.84 15.84 1.93
C ARG A 14 -7.43 16.41 1.96
N ILE A 15 -6.98 16.92 3.09
CA ILE A 15 -5.61 17.41 3.27
C ILE A 15 -4.61 16.25 3.25
N THR A 16 -4.94 15.12 3.89
CA THR A 16 -4.13 13.90 3.80
C THR A 16 -4.00 13.39 2.36
N ALA A 17 -5.04 13.55 1.53
CA ALA A 17 -4.93 13.22 0.11
C ALA A 17 -3.97 14.15 -0.65
N VAL A 18 -3.91 15.44 -0.28
CA VAL A 18 -2.91 16.39 -0.80
C VAL A 18 -1.51 15.97 -0.34
N ASP A 19 -1.35 15.61 0.93
CA ASP A 19 -0.09 15.12 1.49
C ASP A 19 0.43 13.87 0.78
N THR A 20 -0.44 12.87 0.58
CA THR A 20 -0.09 11.64 -0.15
C THR A 20 0.35 11.94 -1.59
N ALA A 21 -0.34 12.87 -2.26
CA ALA A 21 0.02 13.27 -3.62
C ALA A 21 1.32 14.09 -3.66
N LEU A 22 1.60 14.88 -2.61
CA LEU A 22 2.84 15.62 -2.44
C LEU A 22 4.02 14.67 -2.22
N ALA A 23 3.86 13.64 -1.39
CA ALA A 23 4.87 12.61 -1.12
C ALA A 23 5.38 11.93 -2.41
N ALA A 24 4.52 11.77 -3.42
CA ALA A 24 4.90 11.18 -4.70
C ALA A 24 5.76 12.11 -5.60
N ILE A 25 5.95 13.38 -5.22
CA ILE A 25 6.66 14.38 -6.02
C ILE A 25 7.76 15.13 -5.25
N GLU A 26 7.91 14.90 -3.95
CA GLU A 26 8.86 15.64 -3.10
C GLU A 26 10.28 15.07 -3.11
N ASP A 27 10.44 13.78 -3.38
CA ASP A 27 11.75 13.15 -3.53
C ASP A 27 12.13 13.11 -5.02
N ALA A 28 13.39 13.43 -5.31
CA ALA A 28 13.86 13.43 -6.69
C ALA A 28 13.88 12.03 -7.31
N GLU A 29 14.10 10.97 -6.49
CA GLU A 29 14.06 9.59 -6.95
C GLU A 29 12.62 9.15 -7.23
N ASP A 30 11.69 9.48 -6.32
CA ASP A 30 10.27 9.16 -6.48
C ASP A 30 9.61 10.01 -7.57
N PHE A 31 10.06 11.26 -7.78
CA PHE A 31 9.51 12.14 -8.79
C PHE A 31 9.94 11.76 -10.19
N ARG A 32 11.24 11.39 -10.37
CA ARG A 32 11.76 10.96 -11.66
C ARG A 32 11.21 9.57 -12.01
N GLU A 33 10.60 9.49 -13.16
CA GLU A 33 10.17 8.24 -13.75
C GLU A 33 10.90 8.01 -15.06
N PHE A 34 11.37 6.79 -15.27
CA PHE A 34 11.98 6.37 -16.51
C PHE A 34 11.20 5.22 -17.12
N THR A 35 11.14 5.17 -18.42
CA THR A 35 10.61 4.04 -19.15
C THR A 35 11.75 3.34 -19.89
N GLY A 36 11.84 2.03 -19.69
CA GLY A 36 12.77 1.14 -20.36
C GLY A 36 12.05 0.35 -21.46
N THR A 37 12.56 0.44 -22.69
CA THR A 37 12.07 -0.36 -23.81
C THR A 37 13.19 -1.16 -24.41
N THR A 38 12.87 -2.23 -25.13
CA THR A 38 13.84 -3.04 -25.86
C THR A 38 13.42 -3.22 -27.31
N THR A 39 14.39 -3.42 -28.20
CA THR A 39 14.10 -3.76 -29.60
C THR A 39 13.63 -5.19 -29.79
N ASP A 40 13.77 -6.04 -28.76
CA ASP A 40 13.38 -7.45 -28.81
C ASP A 40 13.07 -7.96 -27.37
N GLU A 41 11.79 -8.04 -27.02
CA GLU A 41 11.31 -8.52 -25.72
C GLU A 41 11.46 -10.04 -25.54
N ASP A 42 11.62 -10.77 -26.63
CA ASP A 42 11.90 -12.20 -26.57
C ASP A 42 13.34 -12.48 -26.09
N VAL A 43 14.24 -11.51 -26.17
CA VAL A 43 15.62 -11.62 -25.67
C VAL A 43 15.71 -11.16 -24.21
N PHE A 44 15.19 -9.98 -23.89
CA PHE A 44 15.12 -9.47 -22.52
C PHE A 44 14.06 -8.38 -22.38
N THR A 45 13.63 -8.14 -21.14
CA THR A 45 12.82 -6.96 -20.74
C THR A 45 13.66 -6.02 -19.89
N VAL A 46 13.27 -4.73 -19.88
CA VAL A 46 13.94 -3.65 -19.15
C VAL A 46 12.99 -3.10 -18.08
N ALA A 47 13.45 -3.03 -16.85
CA ALA A 47 12.79 -2.29 -15.78
C ALA A 47 13.74 -1.16 -15.34
N THR A 48 13.16 -0.02 -14.96
CA THR A 48 13.89 1.19 -14.57
C THR A 48 13.37 1.71 -13.23
N ASP A 49 14.21 2.45 -12.51
CA ASP A 49 13.83 3.22 -11.32
C ASP A 49 14.23 4.70 -11.47
N GLY A 50 14.04 5.51 -10.42
CA GLY A 50 14.27 6.95 -10.44
C GLY A 50 15.74 7.38 -10.63
N ASP A 51 16.70 6.47 -10.45
CA ASP A 51 18.13 6.71 -10.63
C ASP A 51 18.65 6.34 -12.02
N ALA A 52 17.76 5.79 -12.87
CA ALA A 52 18.15 5.33 -14.21
C ALA A 52 18.76 6.43 -15.05
N VAL A 53 19.80 6.08 -15.79
CA VAL A 53 20.44 6.98 -16.74
C VAL A 53 19.84 6.81 -18.13
N ALA A 54 19.24 7.88 -18.67
CA ALA A 54 18.69 7.87 -20.02
C ALA A 54 19.77 7.57 -21.06
N GLY A 55 19.45 6.69 -22.00
CA GLY A 55 20.41 6.28 -23.04
C GLY A 55 19.97 5.04 -23.80
N SER A 56 20.83 4.62 -24.73
CA SER A 56 20.64 3.38 -25.49
C SER A 56 21.81 2.44 -25.23
N TYR A 57 21.49 1.24 -24.78
CA TYR A 57 22.45 0.23 -24.34
C TYR A 57 22.31 -1.03 -25.20
N THR A 58 23.36 -1.37 -25.92
CA THR A 58 23.40 -2.66 -26.63
C THR A 58 23.74 -3.75 -25.64
N ILE A 59 22.88 -4.76 -25.52
CA ILE A 59 22.99 -5.86 -24.59
C ILE A 59 22.95 -7.17 -25.36
N THR A 60 23.92 -8.03 -25.09
CA THR A 60 23.96 -9.40 -25.63
C THR A 60 23.84 -10.38 -24.46
N VAL A 61 22.75 -11.14 -24.40
CA VAL A 61 22.58 -12.25 -23.48
C VAL A 61 23.32 -13.46 -24.07
N ASN A 62 24.42 -13.86 -23.43
CA ASN A 62 25.27 -14.95 -23.92
C ASN A 62 24.75 -16.31 -23.48
N THR A 63 24.36 -16.42 -22.17
CA THR A 63 23.82 -17.65 -21.56
C THR A 63 22.79 -17.28 -20.51
N LEU A 64 21.79 -18.15 -20.32
CA LEU A 64 20.84 -18.07 -19.22
C LEU A 64 21.33 -18.83 -18.00
N ALA A 65 20.88 -18.42 -16.81
CA ALA A 65 21.09 -19.18 -15.59
C ALA A 65 20.32 -20.50 -15.64
N GLN A 66 20.96 -21.57 -15.16
CA GLN A 66 20.38 -22.89 -15.10
C GLN A 66 20.27 -23.35 -13.65
N ALA A 67 19.14 -23.95 -13.29
CA ALA A 67 18.98 -24.60 -12.00
C ALA A 67 19.74 -25.92 -11.93
N GLN A 68 20.26 -26.26 -10.77
CA GLN A 68 20.82 -27.60 -10.51
C GLN A 68 19.69 -28.62 -10.45
N ILE A 69 19.85 -29.73 -11.16
CA ILE A 69 18.89 -30.85 -11.14
C ILE A 69 19.68 -32.14 -11.03
N HIS A 70 19.38 -32.95 -10.01
CA HIS A 70 19.96 -34.28 -9.82
C HIS A 70 18.87 -35.35 -9.87
N ASN A 71 19.21 -36.49 -10.46
CA ASN A 71 18.45 -37.74 -10.36
C ASN A 71 18.94 -38.54 -9.16
N VAL A 72 18.04 -38.93 -8.28
CA VAL A 72 18.34 -39.68 -7.06
C VAL A 72 18.19 -41.19 -7.34
N THR A 73 19.18 -41.97 -6.92
CA THR A 73 19.20 -43.43 -7.03
C THR A 73 19.36 -44.06 -5.67
N VAL A 74 18.62 -45.13 -5.40
CA VAL A 74 18.77 -45.97 -4.20
C VAL A 74 19.03 -47.40 -4.65
N GLU A 75 19.97 -48.09 -4.00
CA GLU A 75 20.40 -49.46 -4.35
C GLU A 75 20.86 -49.61 -5.83
N GLY A 76 21.42 -48.54 -6.42
CA GLY A 76 21.79 -48.50 -7.82
C GLY A 76 20.59 -48.49 -8.78
N THR A 77 19.37 -48.37 -8.27
CA THR A 77 18.14 -48.31 -9.06
C THR A 77 17.81 -46.88 -9.42
N THR A 78 17.72 -46.56 -10.69
CA THR A 78 17.35 -45.24 -11.20
C THR A 78 15.89 -45.15 -11.60
N SER A 79 15.20 -46.30 -11.70
CA SER A 79 13.81 -46.35 -12.18
C SER A 79 13.02 -47.33 -11.33
N TYR A 80 11.89 -46.89 -10.83
CA TYR A 80 11.01 -47.63 -9.92
C TYR A 80 9.68 -47.94 -10.60
N SER A 81 9.08 -49.11 -10.30
CA SER A 81 7.85 -49.56 -10.92
C SER A 81 6.58 -48.91 -10.28
N SER A 82 6.74 -48.33 -9.12
CA SER A 82 5.65 -47.65 -8.39
C SER A 82 6.16 -46.49 -7.56
N THR A 83 5.34 -45.45 -7.37
CA THR A 83 5.63 -44.35 -6.46
C THR A 83 5.29 -44.69 -5.00
N SER A 84 4.53 -45.78 -4.76
CA SER A 84 4.00 -46.18 -3.47
C SER A 84 4.72 -47.39 -2.84
N ASP A 85 5.60 -48.03 -3.57
CA ASP A 85 6.38 -49.16 -3.04
C ASP A 85 7.59 -48.64 -2.27
N ALA A 86 8.03 -49.39 -1.24
CA ALA A 86 9.24 -49.09 -0.50
C ALA A 86 10.48 -49.19 -1.44
N ILE A 87 11.36 -48.22 -1.33
CA ILE A 87 12.52 -48.07 -2.22
C ILE A 87 13.86 -48.36 -1.54
N PHE A 88 13.85 -48.56 -0.20
CA PHE A 88 15.02 -48.89 0.59
C PHE A 88 15.04 -50.40 0.94
N ALA A 89 16.24 -50.91 1.22
CA ALA A 89 16.42 -52.31 1.61
C ALA A 89 15.72 -52.60 2.94
N SER A 90 15.29 -53.87 3.14
CA SER A 90 14.69 -54.33 4.38
C SER A 90 15.63 -54.12 5.57
N GLY A 91 15.16 -53.47 6.62
CA GLY A 91 15.91 -53.13 7.82
C GLY A 91 16.66 -51.79 7.75
N GLU A 92 16.45 -51.01 6.71
CA GLU A 92 16.98 -49.63 6.64
C GLU A 92 16.39 -48.76 7.77
N ALA A 93 17.26 -47.97 8.40
CA ALA A 93 16.89 -46.95 9.37
C ALA A 93 18.03 -45.93 9.43
N GLY A 94 17.98 -44.89 8.59
CA GLY A 94 19.07 -43.93 8.47
C GLY A 94 18.60 -42.58 8.01
N ASP A 95 19.54 -41.71 7.78
CA ASP A 95 19.32 -40.33 7.39
C ASP A 95 20.03 -40.01 6.06
N ILE A 96 19.34 -39.25 5.20
CA ILE A 96 19.91 -38.55 4.07
C ILE A 96 20.17 -37.12 4.48
N SER A 97 21.44 -36.69 4.45
CA SER A 97 21.81 -35.32 4.77
C SER A 97 21.78 -34.45 3.52
N ILE A 98 21.07 -33.31 3.58
CA ILE A 98 20.92 -32.40 2.44
C ILE A 98 21.43 -31.04 2.85
N THR A 99 22.44 -30.56 2.15
CA THR A 99 22.97 -29.19 2.34
C THR A 99 22.46 -28.30 1.24
N VAL A 100 21.81 -27.20 1.58
CA VAL A 100 21.30 -26.23 0.62
C VAL A 100 22.02 -24.88 0.83
N ASN A 101 22.52 -24.29 -0.26
CA ASN A 101 23.22 -23.01 -0.27
C ASN A 101 24.37 -22.93 0.77
N GLY A 102 25.09 -24.04 1.00
CA GLY A 102 26.19 -24.08 1.98
C GLY A 102 25.76 -23.94 3.43
N ALA A 103 24.45 -23.97 3.74
CA ALA A 103 23.94 -23.92 5.12
C ALA A 103 24.22 -25.21 5.89
N THR A 104 23.82 -25.26 7.16
CA THR A 104 23.87 -26.50 7.94
C THR A 104 22.98 -27.55 7.28
N ALA A 105 23.51 -28.77 7.13
CA ALA A 105 22.76 -29.85 6.51
C ALA A 105 21.49 -30.17 7.31
N GLU A 106 20.38 -30.31 6.58
CA GLU A 106 19.13 -30.85 7.07
C GLU A 106 19.07 -32.36 6.82
N THR A 107 18.32 -33.07 7.65
CA THR A 107 18.27 -34.55 7.55
C THR A 107 16.85 -34.99 7.21
N VAL A 108 16.78 -35.89 6.22
CA VAL A 108 15.57 -36.64 5.87
C VAL A 108 15.74 -38.05 6.42
N SER A 109 15.00 -38.37 7.48
CA SER A 109 14.98 -39.72 8.04
C SER A 109 14.21 -40.68 7.15
N VAL A 110 14.79 -41.81 6.85
CA VAL A 110 14.23 -42.87 5.99
C VAL A 110 14.27 -44.22 6.69
N ASP A 111 13.39 -45.12 6.28
CA ASP A 111 13.32 -46.50 6.74
C ASP A 111 12.93 -47.43 5.59
N ASP A 112 12.84 -48.73 5.88
CA ASP A 112 12.48 -49.78 4.90
C ASP A 112 11.02 -49.73 4.44
N THR A 113 10.22 -48.78 4.96
CA THR A 113 8.84 -48.50 4.52
C THR A 113 8.74 -47.23 3.69
N THR A 114 9.82 -46.44 3.59
CA THR A 114 9.85 -45.19 2.86
C THR A 114 9.64 -45.40 1.37
N THR A 115 8.66 -44.75 0.79
CA THR A 115 8.29 -44.81 -0.61
C THR A 115 8.93 -43.70 -1.42
N LEU A 116 8.95 -43.84 -2.77
CA LEU A 116 9.43 -42.77 -3.67
C LEU A 116 8.67 -41.45 -3.47
N ALA A 117 7.34 -41.51 -3.34
CA ALA A 117 6.50 -40.35 -3.07
C ALA A 117 6.75 -39.76 -1.67
N GLY A 118 6.97 -40.64 -0.66
CA GLY A 118 7.29 -40.23 0.70
C GLY A 118 8.63 -39.50 0.77
N LEU A 119 9.67 -40.02 0.12
CA LEU A 119 10.97 -39.36 0.06
C LEU A 119 10.89 -37.99 -0.64
N ALA A 120 10.19 -37.91 -1.78
CA ALA A 120 9.97 -36.65 -2.46
C ALA A 120 9.26 -35.61 -1.57
N SER A 121 8.23 -36.05 -0.81
CA SER A 121 7.53 -35.18 0.12
C SER A 121 8.43 -34.66 1.24
N SER A 122 9.25 -35.53 1.84
CA SER A 122 10.17 -35.11 2.91
C SER A 122 11.26 -34.17 2.43
N ILE A 123 11.73 -34.32 1.19
CA ILE A 123 12.69 -33.38 0.58
C ILE A 123 12.03 -32.05 0.31
N ASN A 124 10.76 -32.01 -0.08
CA ASN A 124 9.99 -30.75 -0.32
C ASN A 124 9.71 -29.96 0.97
N ASP A 125 9.91 -30.51 2.16
CA ASP A 125 9.84 -29.79 3.41
C ASP A 125 11.11 -28.94 3.67
N ILE A 126 12.17 -29.13 2.87
CA ILE A 126 13.43 -28.37 2.95
C ILE A 126 13.36 -27.14 2.04
N GLU A 127 13.61 -25.96 2.60
CA GLU A 127 13.57 -24.70 1.86
C GLU A 127 14.70 -24.58 0.82
N GLY A 128 14.37 -24.15 -0.38
CA GLY A 128 15.31 -23.85 -1.47
C GLY A 128 15.55 -24.99 -2.45
N ILE A 129 14.93 -26.15 -2.24
CA ILE A 129 14.91 -27.28 -3.18
C ILE A 129 13.51 -27.85 -3.33
N SER A 130 13.29 -28.48 -4.49
CA SER A 130 12.03 -29.17 -4.78
C SER A 130 12.33 -30.55 -5.30
N ALA A 131 11.61 -31.56 -4.81
CA ALA A 131 11.68 -32.92 -5.30
C ALA A 131 10.40 -33.32 -6.05
N TYR A 132 10.56 -34.00 -7.17
CA TYR A 132 9.43 -34.45 -7.97
C TYR A 132 9.72 -35.78 -8.62
N VAL A 133 8.67 -36.56 -8.84
CA VAL A 133 8.74 -37.86 -9.48
C VAL A 133 8.25 -37.75 -10.92
N VAL A 134 9.06 -38.25 -11.85
CA VAL A 134 8.72 -38.30 -13.28
C VAL A 134 8.43 -39.71 -13.69
N GLN A 135 7.28 -39.95 -14.32
CA GLN A 135 7.02 -41.20 -15.02
C GLN A 135 7.75 -41.19 -16.38
N THR A 136 8.77 -41.98 -16.52
CA THR A 136 9.64 -42.02 -17.70
C THR A 136 9.18 -43.04 -18.75
N ALA A 137 8.36 -44.01 -18.34
CA ALA A 137 7.70 -44.95 -19.24
C ALA A 137 6.34 -45.35 -18.67
N THR A 138 5.34 -45.47 -19.55
CA THR A 138 4.12 -46.23 -19.35
C THR A 138 4.32 -47.57 -20.01
N GLU A 139 4.49 -48.65 -19.24
CA GLU A 139 4.92 -49.97 -19.70
C GLU A 139 6.36 -49.99 -20.30
N ASP A 140 7.34 -50.37 -19.48
CA ASP A 140 8.68 -50.71 -19.97
C ASP A 140 8.67 -52.00 -20.78
N ALA A 141 9.87 -52.47 -21.23
CA ALA A 141 10.01 -53.73 -21.97
C ALA A 141 9.51 -54.97 -21.20
N THR A 142 9.21 -54.85 -19.90
CA THR A 142 8.62 -55.89 -19.02
C THR A 142 7.16 -55.66 -18.73
N GLY A 143 6.54 -54.58 -19.25
CA GLY A 143 5.14 -54.21 -19.03
C GLY A 143 4.89 -53.45 -17.71
N ALA A 144 5.92 -52.86 -17.13
CA ALA A 144 5.81 -52.07 -15.90
C ALA A 144 6.02 -50.56 -16.16
N ASP A 145 5.38 -49.75 -15.37
CA ASP A 145 5.63 -48.31 -15.33
C ASP A 145 7.03 -48.03 -14.77
N ALA A 146 7.62 -46.93 -15.20
CA ALA A 146 8.94 -46.52 -14.75
C ALA A 146 8.89 -45.08 -14.20
N PHE A 147 9.30 -44.91 -12.95
CA PHE A 147 9.33 -43.64 -12.23
C PHE A 147 10.76 -43.32 -11.79
N GLN A 148 11.11 -42.04 -11.84
CA GLN A 148 12.41 -41.53 -11.36
C GLN A 148 12.21 -40.31 -10.45
N LEU A 149 13.05 -40.21 -9.41
CA LEU A 149 13.06 -39.08 -8.49
C LEU A 149 14.11 -38.07 -8.91
N PHE A 150 13.69 -36.85 -9.02
CA PHE A 150 14.55 -35.67 -9.26
C PHE A 150 14.48 -34.71 -8.11
N VAL A 151 15.63 -34.12 -7.78
CA VAL A 151 15.74 -32.98 -6.86
C VAL A 151 16.28 -31.80 -7.64
N GLN A 152 15.64 -30.66 -7.51
CA GLN A 152 15.96 -29.43 -8.24
C GLN A 152 16.14 -28.29 -7.25
N ALA A 153 17.12 -27.42 -7.49
CA ALA A 153 17.21 -26.13 -6.79
C ALA A 153 16.09 -25.19 -7.24
N ASP A 154 15.39 -24.54 -6.32
CA ASP A 154 14.32 -23.60 -6.62
C ASP A 154 14.84 -22.33 -7.30
N THR A 155 16.10 -21.99 -7.07
CA THR A 155 16.78 -20.84 -7.68
C THR A 155 17.82 -21.34 -8.68
N ALA A 156 17.86 -20.74 -9.86
CA ALA A 156 18.89 -21.01 -10.88
C ALA A 156 20.26 -20.45 -10.45
N GLY A 157 21.31 -20.83 -11.22
CA GLY A 157 22.66 -20.33 -11.05
C GLY A 157 23.43 -20.97 -9.89
N LEU A 158 24.69 -20.58 -9.77
CA LEU A 158 25.55 -21.02 -8.68
C LEU A 158 25.29 -20.21 -7.40
N HIS A 159 25.51 -20.82 -6.23
CA HIS A 159 25.58 -20.14 -4.97
C HIS A 159 27.04 -19.94 -4.54
N GLU A 160 27.49 -18.71 -4.37
CA GLU A 160 28.88 -18.37 -4.03
C GLU A 160 29.95 -19.09 -4.88
N GLY A 161 29.59 -19.38 -6.15
CA GLY A 161 30.47 -20.07 -7.10
C GLY A 161 30.45 -21.58 -7.02
N GLY A 162 29.59 -22.16 -6.18
CA GLY A 162 29.38 -23.61 -6.01
C GLY A 162 27.96 -24.08 -6.32
N ASP A 163 27.74 -25.37 -6.16
CA ASP A 163 26.42 -25.98 -6.30
C ASP A 163 25.43 -25.47 -5.27
N ARG A 164 24.16 -25.44 -5.64
CA ARG A 164 23.07 -24.97 -4.77
C ARG A 164 22.71 -25.96 -3.68
N PHE A 165 22.81 -27.25 -3.98
CA PHE A 165 22.59 -28.31 -2.98
C PHE A 165 23.52 -29.49 -3.20
N ALA A 166 23.72 -30.26 -2.13
CA ALA A 166 24.40 -31.56 -2.14
C ALA A 166 23.60 -32.54 -1.28
N LEU A 167 23.49 -33.77 -1.77
CA LEU A 167 22.89 -34.89 -1.05
C LEU A 167 24.01 -35.82 -0.56
N ASP A 168 23.91 -36.22 0.71
CA ASP A 168 24.83 -37.20 1.31
C ASP A 168 24.04 -38.38 1.87
N PHE A 169 24.31 -39.55 1.33
CA PHE A 169 23.65 -40.81 1.64
C PHE A 169 24.46 -41.67 2.62
N THR A 170 25.56 -41.15 3.17
CA THR A 170 26.45 -41.91 4.07
C THR A 170 25.79 -42.28 5.40
N GLY A 171 24.68 -41.64 5.76
CA GLY A 171 23.88 -41.95 6.95
C GLY A 171 22.98 -43.16 6.83
N LEU A 172 22.86 -43.78 5.61
CA LEU A 172 22.08 -44.98 5.41
C LEU A 172 22.82 -46.20 5.99
N THR A 173 22.10 -47.12 6.64
CA THR A 173 22.70 -48.24 7.38
C THR A 173 22.81 -49.51 6.55
N THR A 174 21.87 -49.80 5.70
CA THR A 174 21.81 -51.04 4.87
C THR A 174 21.73 -50.77 3.39
N SER A 175 21.16 -49.61 3.01
CA SER A 175 21.02 -49.19 1.63
C SER A 175 22.20 -48.35 1.15
N SER A 176 22.44 -48.34 -0.13
CA SER A 176 23.31 -47.40 -0.80
C SER A 176 22.49 -46.38 -1.57
N GLY A 177 22.88 -45.13 -1.50
CA GLY A 177 22.25 -44.05 -2.26
C GLY A 177 23.31 -43.23 -2.99
N SER A 178 22.92 -42.66 -4.10
CA SER A 178 23.72 -41.66 -4.83
C SER A 178 22.83 -40.76 -5.64
N ASP A 179 23.37 -39.65 -6.09
CA ASP A 179 22.71 -38.76 -7.02
C ASP A 179 23.61 -38.51 -8.25
N THR A 180 22.97 -38.17 -9.35
CA THR A 180 23.67 -37.90 -10.61
C THR A 180 23.15 -36.58 -11.16
N ALA A 181 24.05 -35.64 -11.44
CA ALA A 181 23.70 -34.37 -12.05
C ALA A 181 23.11 -34.59 -13.45
N VAL A 182 21.85 -34.20 -13.62
CA VAL A 182 21.17 -34.15 -14.92
C VAL A 182 21.38 -32.77 -15.55
N GLN A 183 21.39 -31.75 -14.72
CA GLN A 183 21.72 -30.38 -15.08
C GLN A 183 22.56 -29.77 -13.96
N SER A 184 23.73 -29.27 -14.31
CA SER A 184 24.55 -28.50 -13.37
C SER A 184 24.05 -27.08 -13.28
N ALA A 185 24.16 -26.49 -12.09
CA ALA A 185 23.93 -25.04 -11.92
C ALA A 185 24.88 -24.24 -12.81
N ALA A 186 24.38 -23.22 -13.45
CA ALA A 186 25.19 -22.30 -14.25
C ALA A 186 24.65 -20.87 -14.13
N ASN A 187 25.55 -19.90 -14.02
CA ASN A 187 25.19 -18.50 -14.02
C ASN A 187 24.79 -17.99 -15.40
N ALA A 188 23.88 -17.06 -15.45
CA ALA A 188 23.63 -16.26 -16.64
C ALA A 188 24.84 -15.37 -16.94
N SER A 189 25.05 -15.06 -18.22
CA SER A 189 26.09 -14.18 -18.69
C SER A 189 25.52 -13.23 -19.74
N ALA A 190 25.78 -11.94 -19.60
CA ALA A 190 25.46 -10.92 -20.61
C ALA A 190 26.65 -10.01 -20.86
N THR A 191 26.72 -9.48 -22.06
CA THR A 191 27.68 -8.44 -22.44
C THR A 191 26.96 -7.10 -22.53
N ILE A 192 27.33 -6.15 -21.67
CA ILE A 192 26.75 -4.81 -21.56
C ILE A 192 27.88 -3.80 -21.70
N ALA A 193 27.74 -2.83 -22.60
CA ALA A 193 28.79 -1.84 -22.90
C ALA A 193 30.18 -2.46 -23.16
N GLY A 194 30.22 -3.65 -23.75
CA GLY A 194 31.46 -4.40 -24.05
C GLY A 194 32.07 -5.15 -22.86
N GLN A 195 31.46 -5.14 -21.69
CA GLN A 195 31.88 -5.88 -20.51
C GLN A 195 30.98 -7.10 -20.31
N THR A 196 31.60 -8.25 -20.01
CA THR A 196 30.87 -9.45 -19.66
C THR A 196 30.52 -9.44 -18.18
N ILE A 197 29.25 -9.57 -17.89
CA ILE A 197 28.66 -9.57 -16.55
C ILE A 197 27.99 -10.92 -16.31
N THR A 198 28.13 -11.47 -15.11
CA THR A 198 27.49 -12.72 -14.72
C THR A 198 26.50 -12.48 -13.60
N SER A 199 25.40 -13.23 -13.61
CA SER A 199 24.40 -13.21 -12.55
C SER A 199 24.00 -14.65 -12.19
N ALA A 200 23.79 -14.90 -10.92
CA ALA A 200 23.25 -16.18 -10.46
C ALA A 200 21.78 -16.39 -10.88
N THR A 201 21.13 -15.33 -11.33
CA THR A 201 19.77 -15.37 -11.87
C THR A 201 19.80 -14.85 -13.32
N ASN A 202 18.63 -14.78 -13.97
CA ASN A 202 18.52 -14.14 -15.28
C ASN A 202 18.32 -12.62 -15.18
N LYS A 203 18.65 -12.01 -14.02
CA LYS A 203 18.50 -10.60 -13.72
C LYS A 203 19.87 -9.93 -13.65
N PHE A 204 20.07 -8.85 -14.39
CA PHE A 204 21.31 -8.07 -14.41
C PHE A 204 21.03 -6.63 -13.98
N GLU A 205 21.73 -6.16 -12.96
CA GLU A 205 21.67 -4.80 -12.40
C GLU A 205 23.03 -4.10 -12.55
N ALA A 206 23.61 -4.18 -13.75
CA ALA A 206 24.96 -3.68 -14.02
C ALA A 206 25.02 -2.21 -14.39
N ILE A 207 23.89 -1.57 -14.61
CA ILE A 207 23.73 -0.16 -14.86
C ILE A 207 22.83 0.38 -13.78
N ASP A 208 23.25 1.44 -13.14
CA ASP A 208 22.51 2.09 -12.04
C ASP A 208 21.08 2.45 -12.47
N GLY A 209 20.11 2.08 -11.67
CA GLY A 209 18.69 2.29 -11.96
C GLY A 209 18.11 1.48 -13.12
N ILE A 210 18.86 0.51 -13.69
CA ILE A 210 18.39 -0.30 -14.83
C ILE A 210 18.53 -1.79 -14.52
N THR A 211 17.41 -2.48 -14.54
CA THR A 211 17.34 -3.94 -14.41
C THR A 211 17.00 -4.59 -15.76
N ILE A 212 17.86 -5.50 -16.21
CA ILE A 212 17.65 -6.31 -17.41
C ILE A 212 17.22 -7.71 -16.97
N ASN A 213 16.05 -8.17 -17.40
CA ASN A 213 15.56 -9.52 -17.15
C ASN A 213 15.69 -10.32 -18.46
N ALA A 214 16.69 -11.20 -18.50
CA ALA A 214 16.96 -12.04 -19.67
C ALA A 214 15.92 -13.15 -19.81
N VAL A 215 15.39 -13.31 -21.02
CA VAL A 215 14.39 -14.31 -21.41
C VAL A 215 15.02 -15.38 -22.30
N ALA A 216 15.81 -14.97 -23.29
CA ALA A 216 16.54 -15.88 -24.20
C ALA A 216 17.93 -15.31 -24.53
N THR A 217 18.78 -16.14 -25.14
CA THR A 217 20.07 -15.68 -25.66
C THR A 217 19.85 -14.89 -26.95
N GLY A 218 20.59 -13.79 -27.11
CA GLY A 218 20.44 -12.92 -28.26
C GLY A 218 21.04 -11.54 -28.01
N THR A 219 20.90 -10.64 -29.00
CA THR A 219 21.35 -9.24 -28.90
C THR A 219 20.19 -8.31 -29.21
N ALA A 220 19.90 -7.40 -28.31
CA ALA A 220 18.92 -6.33 -28.50
C ALA A 220 19.42 -5.01 -27.89
N VAL A 221 18.73 -3.92 -28.19
CA VAL A 221 19.06 -2.60 -27.66
C VAL A 221 18.00 -2.19 -26.62
N ALA A 222 18.43 -1.96 -25.40
CA ALA A 222 17.63 -1.30 -24.38
C ALA A 222 17.68 0.21 -24.59
N THR A 223 16.53 0.86 -24.59
CA THR A 223 16.41 2.33 -24.62
C THR A 223 15.71 2.79 -23.35
N VAL A 224 16.38 3.64 -22.59
CA VAL A 224 15.87 4.26 -21.36
C VAL A 224 15.65 5.73 -21.62
N ALA A 225 14.46 6.21 -21.34
CA ALA A 225 14.08 7.63 -21.50
C ALA A 225 13.25 8.09 -20.29
N LEU A 226 13.29 9.39 -20.01
CA LEU A 226 12.45 9.98 -18.98
C LEU A 226 10.97 9.80 -19.34
N ASP A 227 10.16 9.29 -18.44
CA ASP A 227 8.72 9.17 -18.62
C ASP A 227 8.00 10.45 -18.17
N THR A 228 8.00 11.42 -19.06
CA THR A 228 7.35 12.71 -18.82
C THR A 228 5.82 12.59 -18.66
N THR A 229 5.21 11.49 -19.14
CA THR A 229 3.80 11.22 -18.97
C THR A 229 3.51 10.80 -17.54
N ALA A 230 4.23 9.81 -17.01
CA ALA A 230 4.10 9.37 -15.63
C ALA A 230 4.38 10.52 -14.63
N MET A 231 5.42 11.32 -14.88
CA MET A 231 5.69 12.52 -14.08
C MET A 231 4.55 13.54 -14.14
N SER A 232 3.98 13.79 -15.32
CA SER A 232 2.81 14.68 -15.48
C SER A 232 1.57 14.15 -14.74
N ASP A 233 1.37 12.84 -14.71
CA ASP A 233 0.25 12.20 -14.01
C ASP A 233 0.37 12.36 -12.48
N LYS A 234 1.60 12.31 -11.93
CA LYS A 234 1.87 12.62 -10.51
C LYS A 234 1.48 14.06 -10.18
N ILE A 235 1.88 15.02 -11.00
CA ILE A 235 1.50 16.43 -10.85
C ILE A 235 -0.03 16.61 -10.98
N SER A 236 -0.66 15.93 -11.96
CA SER A 236 -2.12 15.96 -12.11
C SER A 236 -2.82 15.44 -10.86
N THR A 237 -2.33 14.36 -10.27
CA THR A 237 -2.87 13.78 -9.03
C THR A 237 -2.79 14.78 -7.87
N PHE A 238 -1.68 15.50 -7.73
CA PHE A 238 -1.56 16.57 -6.73
C PHE A 238 -2.56 17.71 -7.00
N VAL A 239 -2.69 18.17 -8.23
CA VAL A 239 -3.65 19.21 -8.64
C VAL A 239 -5.08 18.78 -8.34
N ASP A 240 -5.45 17.55 -8.63
CA ASP A 240 -6.79 17.01 -8.38
C ASP A 240 -7.09 16.89 -6.88
N ALA A 241 -6.12 16.44 -6.07
CA ALA A 241 -6.26 16.38 -4.62
C ALA A 241 -6.47 17.77 -4.01
N TYR A 242 -5.65 18.75 -4.42
CA TYR A 242 -5.80 20.14 -4.01
C TYR A 242 -7.17 20.71 -4.41
N ASN A 243 -7.57 20.52 -5.66
CA ASN A 243 -8.87 20.98 -6.17
C ASN A 243 -10.03 20.31 -5.42
N GLY A 244 -9.90 19.04 -5.06
CA GLY A 244 -10.86 18.31 -4.24
C GLY A 244 -11.03 18.93 -2.85
N MET A 245 -9.93 19.36 -2.22
CA MET A 245 -9.94 20.07 -0.94
C MET A 245 -10.59 21.47 -1.07
N VAL A 246 -10.15 22.27 -2.05
CA VAL A 246 -10.69 23.63 -2.27
C VAL A 246 -12.19 23.59 -2.58
N SER A 247 -12.62 22.68 -3.44
CA SER A 247 -14.03 22.49 -3.79
C SER A 247 -14.88 22.08 -2.58
N PHE A 248 -14.34 21.22 -1.72
CA PHE A 248 -14.99 20.82 -0.48
C PHE A 248 -15.15 22.02 0.48
N ILE A 249 -14.11 22.82 0.67
CA ILE A 249 -14.18 24.04 1.50
C ILE A 249 -15.20 25.01 0.90
N ALA A 250 -15.16 25.27 -0.40
CA ALA A 250 -16.05 26.19 -1.07
C ALA A 250 -17.53 25.78 -0.94
N SER A 251 -17.83 24.50 -1.21
CA SER A 251 -19.21 23.98 -1.14
C SER A 251 -19.80 24.06 0.26
N ASN A 252 -18.99 23.90 1.30
CA ASN A 252 -19.42 23.97 2.69
C ASN A 252 -19.31 25.38 3.31
N SER A 253 -18.79 26.37 2.58
CA SER A 253 -18.64 27.76 3.03
C SER A 253 -19.67 28.72 2.41
N THR A 254 -20.65 28.22 1.67
CA THR A 254 -21.62 29.03 0.95
C THR A 254 -23.03 28.98 1.56
N PHE A 255 -23.82 30.03 1.27
CA PHE A 255 -25.25 30.04 1.48
C PHE A 255 -25.92 29.62 0.17
N ALA A 256 -26.60 28.50 0.15
CA ALA A 256 -27.40 28.08 -1.01
C ALA A 256 -28.89 28.37 -0.74
N SER A 257 -29.49 29.21 -1.56
CA SER A 257 -30.95 29.39 -1.58
C SER A 257 -31.57 28.43 -2.60
N SER A 258 -32.41 27.53 -2.13
CA SER A 258 -33.14 26.59 -3.01
C SER A 258 -34.55 27.13 -3.28
N GLY A 259 -34.77 27.67 -4.48
CA GLY A 259 -36.09 28.00 -4.99
C GLY A 259 -36.52 29.48 -4.86
N THR A 260 -37.68 29.80 -5.46
CA THR A 260 -38.27 31.15 -5.50
C THR A 260 -38.90 31.61 -4.19
N ASN A 261 -38.95 30.78 -3.17
CA ASN A 261 -39.44 31.10 -1.84
C ASN A 261 -38.28 31.10 -0.84
N GLN A 262 -38.13 32.17 -0.08
CA GLN A 262 -37.05 32.40 0.92
C GLN A 262 -37.03 31.39 2.11
N ASP A 263 -37.87 30.36 2.08
CA ASP A 263 -38.09 29.50 3.24
C ASP A 263 -37.12 28.29 3.35
N SER A 264 -36.19 28.08 2.38
CA SER A 264 -35.19 27.03 2.47
C SER A 264 -33.79 27.53 2.06
N VAL A 265 -33.11 28.18 3.00
CA VAL A 265 -31.69 28.50 2.88
C VAL A 265 -30.89 27.35 3.48
N THR A 266 -30.11 26.66 2.66
CA THR A 266 -29.11 25.70 3.16
C THR A 266 -27.82 26.48 3.48
N ILE A 267 -27.41 26.42 4.73
CA ILE A 267 -26.18 27.06 5.21
C ILE A 267 -25.09 25.99 5.23
N GLY A 268 -23.99 26.22 4.52
CA GLY A 268 -22.82 25.36 4.58
C GLY A 268 -22.23 25.29 5.98
N GLY A 269 -21.77 24.12 6.41
CA GLY A 269 -21.34 23.93 7.80
C GLY A 269 -20.06 24.70 8.19
N PHE A 270 -19.29 25.20 7.22
CA PHE A 270 -18.13 26.08 7.45
C PHE A 270 -18.48 27.57 7.42
N VAL A 271 -19.75 27.92 7.29
CA VAL A 271 -20.16 29.34 7.38
C VAL A 271 -19.93 29.86 8.79
N GLY A 272 -19.07 30.86 8.91
CA GLY A 272 -18.62 31.42 10.20
C GLY A 272 -17.29 30.86 10.69
N GLU A 273 -16.81 29.75 10.11
CA GLU A 273 -15.51 29.17 10.42
C GLU A 273 -14.39 29.85 9.61
N SER A 274 -13.33 30.29 10.29
CA SER A 274 -12.19 30.93 9.63
C SER A 274 -11.10 29.95 9.21
N THR A 275 -10.95 28.83 9.92
CA THR A 275 -9.84 27.88 9.75
C THR A 275 -9.78 27.26 8.36
N PRO A 276 -10.87 26.74 7.75
CA PRO A 276 -10.78 26.17 6.41
C PRO A 276 -10.30 27.16 5.35
N ARG A 277 -10.75 28.41 5.45
CA ARG A 277 -10.31 29.48 4.54
C ARG A 277 -8.87 29.90 4.77
N PHE A 278 -8.41 29.91 6.02
CA PHE A 278 -7.03 30.22 6.37
C PHE A 278 -6.07 29.16 5.81
N ILE A 279 -6.41 27.87 5.93
CA ILE A 279 -5.65 26.75 5.38
C ILE A 279 -5.57 26.91 3.85
N GLN A 280 -6.72 27.08 3.18
CA GLN A 280 -6.77 27.28 1.73
C GLN A 280 -5.89 28.48 1.29
N GLN A 281 -5.96 29.59 1.99
CA GLN A 281 -5.18 30.79 1.65
C GLN A 281 -3.68 30.57 1.81
N ARG A 282 -3.25 29.89 2.89
CA ARG A 282 -1.82 29.57 3.09
C ARG A 282 -1.30 28.65 1.99
N MET A 283 -2.03 27.58 1.66
CA MET A 283 -1.67 26.67 0.57
C MET A 283 -1.61 27.40 -0.78
N SER A 284 -2.60 28.25 -1.08
CA SER A 284 -2.61 29.05 -2.31
C SER A 284 -1.44 30.03 -2.39
N ASN A 285 -1.00 30.58 -1.28
CA ASN A 285 0.18 31.45 -1.23
C ASN A 285 1.46 30.68 -1.57
N LEU A 286 1.63 29.46 -1.05
CA LEU A 286 2.75 28.59 -1.38
C LEU A 286 2.75 28.21 -2.87
N ILE A 287 1.61 27.86 -3.44
CA ILE A 287 1.48 27.54 -4.87
C ILE A 287 1.85 28.72 -5.76
N SER A 288 1.56 29.94 -5.32
CA SER A 288 1.82 31.17 -6.09
C SER A 288 3.19 31.79 -5.80
N ALA A 289 3.98 31.19 -4.90
CA ALA A 289 5.27 31.74 -4.49
C ALA A 289 6.34 31.59 -5.58
N ASP A 290 7.39 32.39 -5.46
CA ASP A 290 8.62 32.30 -6.23
C ASP A 290 9.71 31.71 -5.34
N TYR A 291 10.24 30.55 -5.74
CA TYR A 291 11.25 29.79 -5.00
C TYR A 291 12.68 30.10 -5.43
N GLY A 292 12.86 30.98 -6.41
CA GLY A 292 14.18 31.31 -6.98
C GLY A 292 15.19 31.76 -5.95
N THR A 293 14.78 32.63 -5.01
CA THR A 293 15.70 33.12 -3.96
C THR A 293 16.05 32.03 -2.96
N ALA A 294 15.07 31.25 -2.49
CA ALA A 294 15.28 30.19 -1.50
C ALA A 294 16.18 29.07 -2.05
N LEU A 295 15.98 28.68 -3.31
CA LEU A 295 16.73 27.63 -3.98
C LEU A 295 17.95 28.12 -4.76
N SER A 296 18.30 29.41 -4.68
CA SER A 296 19.39 30.02 -5.44
C SER A 296 19.25 29.87 -6.98
N LEU A 297 18.01 29.82 -7.47
CA LEU A 297 17.68 29.72 -8.88
C LEU A 297 17.57 31.10 -9.53
N SER A 298 17.92 31.20 -10.81
CA SER A 298 17.80 32.44 -11.57
C SER A 298 16.61 32.42 -12.51
N SER A 299 15.60 33.27 -12.26
CA SER A 299 14.40 33.36 -13.09
C SER A 299 14.62 33.69 -14.56
N SER A 300 15.81 34.17 -14.92
CA SER A 300 16.20 34.47 -16.32
C SER A 300 16.66 33.22 -17.08
N THR A 301 17.11 32.17 -16.38
CA THR A 301 17.72 30.97 -16.98
C THR A 301 17.18 29.65 -16.41
N GLN A 302 16.28 29.72 -15.44
CA GLN A 302 15.74 28.57 -14.73
C GLN A 302 14.24 28.77 -14.41
N ARG A 303 13.56 27.72 -14.03
CA ARG A 303 12.20 27.80 -13.50
C ARG A 303 12.25 28.09 -11.99
N THR A 304 11.41 29.00 -11.51
CA THR A 304 11.41 29.45 -10.12
C THR A 304 10.03 29.38 -9.46
N SER A 305 8.98 29.08 -10.23
CA SER A 305 7.61 29.03 -9.73
C SER A 305 6.79 27.96 -10.44
N LEU A 306 5.76 27.45 -9.73
CA LEU A 306 4.86 26.44 -10.28
C LEU A 306 4.09 26.95 -11.51
N SER A 307 3.82 28.26 -11.59
CA SER A 307 3.13 28.86 -12.74
C SER A 307 3.93 28.73 -14.05
N GLN A 308 5.26 28.71 -13.97
CA GLN A 308 6.16 28.46 -15.11
C GLN A 308 6.21 26.99 -15.52
N LEU A 309 5.77 26.09 -14.61
CA LEU A 309 5.65 24.65 -14.84
C LEU A 309 4.26 24.24 -15.33
N GLY A 310 3.42 25.21 -15.71
CA GLY A 310 2.07 24.92 -16.18
C GLY A 310 1.02 24.74 -15.09
N ILE A 311 1.35 24.92 -13.79
CA ILE A 311 0.42 24.86 -12.65
C ILE A 311 -0.03 26.28 -12.30
N LYS A 312 -1.26 26.64 -12.63
CA LYS A 312 -1.77 28.02 -12.49
C LYS A 312 -3.06 28.03 -11.66
N THR A 313 -3.20 29.02 -10.78
CA THR A 313 -4.43 29.23 -9.99
C THR A 313 -5.43 30.05 -10.81
N ASN A 314 -6.67 29.60 -10.91
CA ASN A 314 -7.75 30.34 -11.55
C ASN A 314 -8.46 31.31 -10.56
N SER A 315 -9.43 32.07 -11.06
CA SER A 315 -10.19 33.08 -10.27
C SER A 315 -11.04 32.47 -9.13
N THR A 316 -11.27 31.16 -9.12
CA THR A 316 -12.02 30.46 -8.08
C THR A 316 -11.12 29.80 -7.04
N GLY A 317 -9.79 29.94 -7.19
CA GLY A 317 -8.80 29.32 -6.31
C GLY A 317 -8.46 27.86 -6.65
N LEU A 318 -9.04 27.33 -7.72
CA LEU A 318 -8.69 26.00 -8.25
C LEU A 318 -7.44 26.07 -9.11
N LEU A 319 -6.67 25.00 -9.12
CA LEU A 319 -5.52 24.84 -9.98
C LEU A 319 -5.94 24.32 -11.36
N THR A 320 -5.20 24.78 -12.37
CA THR A 320 -5.20 24.20 -13.71
C THR A 320 -3.79 23.73 -14.02
N PHE A 321 -3.65 22.59 -14.66
CA PHE A 321 -2.38 22.02 -15.07
C PHE A 321 -2.32 21.87 -16.58
N THR A 322 -1.21 22.31 -17.18
CA THR A 322 -0.92 22.17 -18.60
C THR A 322 0.31 21.29 -18.77
N SER A 323 0.10 20.00 -19.03
CA SER A 323 1.20 19.02 -19.13
C SER A 323 2.23 19.37 -20.20
N SER A 324 1.85 19.99 -21.31
CA SER A 324 2.80 20.40 -22.36
C SER A 324 3.79 21.48 -21.87
N GLU A 325 3.36 22.44 -21.03
CA GLU A 325 4.26 23.45 -20.44
C GLU A 325 5.20 22.80 -19.41
N PHE A 326 4.73 21.77 -18.71
CA PHE A 326 5.53 21.01 -17.77
C PHE A 326 6.61 20.19 -18.49
N VAL A 327 6.25 19.44 -19.54
CA VAL A 327 7.20 18.65 -20.34
C VAL A 327 8.26 19.54 -20.97
N GLU A 328 7.89 20.71 -21.55
CA GLU A 328 8.87 21.68 -22.08
C GLU A 328 9.83 22.18 -21.00
N SER A 329 9.33 22.34 -19.76
CA SER A 329 10.15 22.75 -18.62
C SER A 329 11.09 21.65 -18.16
N LEU A 330 10.67 20.38 -18.18
CA LEU A 330 11.54 19.23 -17.92
C LEU A 330 12.65 19.10 -18.96
N ASP A 331 12.32 19.20 -20.23
CA ASP A 331 13.30 19.08 -21.32
C ASP A 331 14.40 20.15 -21.25
N SER A 332 14.03 21.37 -20.83
CA SER A 332 14.95 22.52 -20.87
C SER A 332 15.57 22.87 -19.52
N TYR A 333 14.91 22.51 -18.40
CA TYR A 333 15.23 23.01 -17.05
C TYR A 333 15.05 21.94 -15.97
N GLN A 334 15.29 20.66 -16.27
CA GLN A 334 15.03 19.51 -15.39
C GLN A 334 15.49 19.75 -13.94
N SER A 335 16.76 20.14 -13.74
CA SER A 335 17.31 20.32 -12.38
C SER A 335 16.61 21.40 -11.56
N SER A 336 16.08 22.45 -12.19
CA SER A 336 15.31 23.47 -11.47
C SER A 336 13.87 23.01 -11.17
N VAL A 337 13.29 22.21 -12.07
CA VAL A 337 11.99 21.57 -11.81
C VAL A 337 12.09 20.64 -10.60
N GLU A 338 13.08 19.75 -10.61
CA GLU A 338 13.36 18.84 -9.49
C GLU A 338 13.62 19.61 -8.18
N SER A 339 14.40 20.69 -8.22
CA SER A 339 14.67 21.50 -7.02
C SER A 339 13.42 22.15 -6.43
N ILE A 340 12.44 22.55 -7.25
CA ILE A 340 11.17 23.12 -6.76
C ILE A 340 10.35 22.07 -6.00
N PHE A 341 10.35 20.83 -6.49
CA PHE A 341 9.60 19.73 -5.89
C PHE A 341 10.40 18.90 -4.88
N SER A 342 11.70 19.15 -4.70
CA SER A 342 12.53 18.41 -3.75
C SER A 342 12.12 18.67 -2.29
N ASP A 343 12.59 17.82 -1.37
CA ASP A 343 12.51 18.00 0.09
C ASP A 343 13.51 19.04 0.63
N THR A 344 14.25 19.73 -0.27
CA THR A 344 15.23 20.75 0.12
C THR A 344 14.55 21.92 0.82
N SER A 345 15.10 22.33 1.96
CA SER A 345 14.54 23.41 2.77
C SER A 345 14.31 24.68 1.94
N GLY A 346 13.09 25.20 2.00
CA GLY A 346 12.63 26.35 1.25
C GLY A 346 12.11 26.04 -0.16
N SER A 347 11.99 24.79 -0.54
CA SER A 347 11.28 24.34 -1.76
C SER A 347 9.76 24.45 -1.60
N PHE A 348 9.05 24.21 -2.69
CA PHE A 348 7.59 24.10 -2.64
C PHE A 348 7.12 22.92 -1.77
N SER A 349 7.70 21.73 -1.99
CA SER A 349 7.29 20.52 -1.27
C SER A 349 7.59 20.62 0.22
N ASP A 350 8.79 21.04 0.62
CA ASP A 350 9.17 21.28 2.01
C ASP A 350 8.21 22.27 2.70
N SER A 351 7.97 23.42 2.08
CA SER A 351 7.07 24.44 2.64
C SER A 351 5.60 23.99 2.73
N MET A 352 5.15 23.18 1.77
CA MET A 352 3.78 22.64 1.75
C MET A 352 3.62 21.53 2.79
N ARG A 353 4.62 20.67 2.97
CA ARG A 353 4.63 19.63 4.00
C ARG A 353 4.61 20.24 5.40
N ASP A 354 5.49 21.21 5.67
CA ASP A 354 5.48 21.94 6.95
C ASP A 354 4.09 22.51 7.29
N LEU A 355 3.42 23.07 6.27
CA LEU A 355 2.06 23.58 6.45
C LEU A 355 1.05 22.46 6.71
N ILE A 356 1.15 21.36 5.98
CA ILE A 356 0.25 20.21 6.16
C ILE A 356 0.42 19.63 7.55
N ASP A 357 1.66 19.40 8.00
CA ASP A 357 1.96 18.88 9.34
C ASP A 357 1.41 19.79 10.44
N GLU A 358 1.58 21.13 10.33
CA GLU A 358 0.97 22.08 11.27
C GLU A 358 -0.56 21.93 11.36
N VAL A 359 -1.20 21.55 10.25
CA VAL A 359 -2.66 21.48 10.16
C VAL A 359 -3.23 20.14 10.64
N ILE A 360 -2.61 19.01 10.25
CA ILE A 360 -3.17 17.67 10.47
C ILE A 360 -2.45 16.85 11.54
N ASP A 361 -1.41 17.37 12.20
CA ASP A 361 -0.74 16.63 13.28
C ASP A 361 -1.76 16.05 14.28
N SER A 362 -1.57 14.78 14.62
CA SER A 362 -2.52 14.02 15.44
C SER A 362 -2.55 14.44 16.92
N THR A 363 -1.58 15.24 17.36
CA THR A 363 -1.43 15.62 18.77
C THR A 363 -1.80 17.08 19.00
N ASP A 364 -1.29 17.99 18.18
CA ASP A 364 -1.45 19.44 18.34
C ASP A 364 -1.76 20.19 17.04
N GLY A 365 -2.15 19.46 16.00
CA GLY A 365 -2.60 20.03 14.73
C GLY A 365 -3.83 20.92 14.86
N ASN A 366 -3.92 21.90 13.98
CA ASN A 366 -5.01 22.89 14.01
C ASN A 366 -6.41 22.24 13.93
N ILE A 367 -6.56 21.16 13.13
CA ILE A 367 -7.84 20.45 12.97
C ILE A 367 -8.19 19.67 14.25
N VAL A 368 -7.22 18.96 14.84
CA VAL A 368 -7.43 18.20 16.08
C VAL A 368 -7.87 19.12 17.21
N ASN A 369 -7.19 20.24 17.42
CA ASN A 369 -7.56 21.22 18.43
C ASN A 369 -9.00 21.78 18.27
N ILE A 370 -9.46 21.92 17.02
CA ILE A 370 -10.84 22.34 16.75
C ILE A 370 -11.82 21.21 17.07
N GLN A 371 -11.49 19.96 16.68
CA GLN A 371 -12.33 18.80 16.98
C GLN A 371 -12.49 18.59 18.47
N ASP A 372 -11.41 18.70 19.25
CA ASP A 372 -11.45 18.65 20.72
C ASP A 372 -12.33 19.77 21.31
N THR A 373 -12.21 20.98 20.78
CA THR A 373 -13.06 22.11 21.21
C THR A 373 -14.55 21.86 20.92
N ILE A 374 -14.85 21.22 19.77
CA ILE A 374 -16.22 20.86 19.41
C ILE A 374 -16.75 19.75 20.34
N GLU A 375 -15.95 18.73 20.63
CA GLU A 375 -16.29 17.63 21.53
C GLU A 375 -16.58 18.15 22.94
N ASP A 376 -15.71 18.99 23.49
CA ASP A 376 -15.92 19.68 24.76
C ASP A 376 -17.23 20.50 24.80
N ALA A 377 -17.60 21.12 23.68
CA ALA A 377 -18.84 21.89 23.59
C ALA A 377 -20.07 20.95 23.58
N VAL A 378 -19.98 19.82 22.89
CA VAL A 378 -21.03 18.77 22.88
C VAL A 378 -21.24 18.22 24.29
N ASP A 379 -20.16 17.82 24.98
CA ASP A 379 -20.22 17.29 26.34
C ASP A 379 -20.87 18.27 27.35
N ARG A 380 -20.52 19.56 27.23
CA ARG A 380 -21.16 20.59 28.06
C ARG A 380 -22.64 20.74 27.77
N LEU A 381 -23.06 20.65 26.50
CA LEU A 381 -24.47 20.73 26.12
C LEU A 381 -25.24 19.48 26.60
N GLU A 382 -24.70 18.30 26.46
CA GLU A 382 -25.31 17.06 26.96
C GLU A 382 -25.46 17.07 28.47
N SER A 383 -24.43 17.51 29.20
CA SER A 383 -24.49 17.68 30.66
C SER A 383 -25.58 18.69 31.07
N SER A 384 -25.72 19.79 30.33
CA SER A 384 -26.75 20.80 30.54
C SER A 384 -28.14 20.22 30.28
N LEU A 385 -28.31 19.47 29.19
CA LEU A 385 -29.56 18.78 28.83
C LEU A 385 -30.00 17.80 29.92
N ASP A 386 -29.08 17.00 30.45
CA ASP A 386 -29.33 16.04 31.52
C ASP A 386 -29.80 16.78 32.81
N MET A 387 -29.13 17.87 33.19
CA MET A 387 -29.55 18.70 34.31
C MET A 387 -30.96 19.27 34.12
N HIS A 388 -31.29 19.76 32.91
CA HIS A 388 -32.62 20.26 32.60
C HIS A 388 -33.69 19.16 32.66
N ASN A 389 -33.40 17.95 32.12
CA ASN A 389 -34.29 16.82 32.17
C ASN A 389 -34.56 16.37 33.62
N LYS A 390 -33.51 16.30 34.45
CA LYS A 390 -33.65 15.98 35.88
C LYS A 390 -34.50 17.04 36.58
N ARG A 391 -34.36 18.32 36.25
CA ARG A 391 -35.18 19.43 36.81
C ARG A 391 -36.63 19.31 36.38
N LEU A 392 -36.90 19.02 35.12
CA LEU A 392 -38.25 18.78 34.59
C LEU A 392 -38.92 17.57 35.25
N THR A 393 -38.21 16.50 35.46
CA THR A 393 -38.71 15.29 36.15
C THR A 393 -39.11 15.61 37.58
N LYS A 394 -38.26 16.36 38.34
CA LYS A 394 -38.57 16.81 39.68
C LYS A 394 -39.79 17.79 39.70
N TYR A 395 -39.89 18.64 38.72
CA TYR A 395 -41.01 19.58 38.60
C TYR A 395 -42.31 18.85 38.33
N ARG A 396 -42.32 17.90 37.38
CA ARG A 396 -43.48 17.02 37.10
C ARG A 396 -43.91 16.26 38.34
N ALA A 397 -43.00 15.61 39.06
CA ALA A 397 -43.30 14.89 40.30
C ALA A 397 -43.92 15.78 41.36
N ARG A 398 -43.45 17.05 41.51
CA ARG A 398 -44.03 18.03 42.42
C ARG A 398 -45.45 18.42 42.01
N LEU A 399 -45.67 18.68 40.72
CA LEU A 399 -47.01 19.01 40.21
C LEU A 399 -47.99 17.83 40.42
N THR A 400 -47.55 16.60 40.10
CA THR A 400 -48.38 15.41 40.33
C THR A 400 -48.79 15.29 41.79
N LYS A 401 -47.85 15.46 42.73
CA LYS A 401 -48.18 15.50 44.18
C LYS A 401 -49.19 16.57 44.53
N GLN A 402 -49.06 17.77 43.95
CA GLN A 402 -50.01 18.88 44.19
C GLN A 402 -51.38 18.54 43.63
N PHE A 403 -51.49 18.00 42.42
CA PHE A 403 -52.75 17.57 41.84
C PHE A 403 -53.40 16.42 42.64
N THR A 404 -52.66 15.38 43.04
CA THR A 404 -53.16 14.29 43.86
C THR A 404 -53.71 14.80 45.22
N ARG A 405 -52.98 15.80 45.82
CA ARG A 405 -53.44 16.42 47.05
C ARG A 405 -54.69 17.26 46.84
N LEU A 406 -54.80 18.01 45.74
CA LEU A 406 -56.00 18.76 45.39
C LEU A 406 -57.20 17.87 45.16
N GLU A 407 -57.00 16.76 44.45
CA GLU A 407 -57.99 15.74 44.16
C GLU A 407 -58.50 15.07 45.45
N SER A 408 -57.59 14.77 46.38
CA SER A 408 -57.94 14.24 47.71
C SER A 408 -58.79 15.25 48.53
N ILE A 409 -58.39 16.54 48.51
CA ILE A 409 -59.18 17.60 49.19
C ILE A 409 -60.56 17.75 48.53
N THR A 410 -60.62 17.75 47.20
CA THR A 410 -61.88 17.87 46.45
C THR A 410 -62.81 16.68 46.73
N SER A 411 -62.24 15.46 46.77
CA SER A 411 -62.99 14.24 47.15
C SER A 411 -63.49 14.32 48.56
N GLY A 412 -62.69 14.79 49.55
CA GLY A 412 -63.07 14.99 50.90
C GLY A 412 -64.22 16.02 51.04
N LEU A 413 -64.12 17.16 50.30
CA LEU A 413 -65.18 18.17 50.26
C LEU A 413 -66.48 17.66 49.65
N ASN A 414 -66.40 16.84 48.58
CA ASN A 414 -67.59 16.17 48.00
C ASN A 414 -68.24 15.17 48.96
N SER A 415 -67.43 14.40 49.68
CA SER A 415 -67.93 13.50 50.73
C SER A 415 -68.62 14.29 51.85
N THR A 416 -68.02 15.40 52.31
CA THR A 416 -68.61 16.31 53.30
C THR A 416 -69.94 16.90 52.80
N LYS A 417 -69.95 17.38 51.52
CA LYS A 417 -71.16 17.87 50.86
C LYS A 417 -72.29 16.79 50.83
N SER A 418 -71.95 15.57 50.43
CA SER A 418 -72.92 14.44 50.40
C SER A 418 -73.46 14.10 51.78
N PHE A 419 -72.58 14.13 52.79
CA PHE A 419 -72.98 13.94 54.19
C PHE A 419 -73.94 15.06 54.65
N LEU A 420 -73.64 16.30 54.47
CA LEU A 420 -74.51 17.44 54.82
C LEU A 420 -75.84 17.35 54.06
N THR A 421 -75.81 17.05 52.76
CA THR A 421 -77.07 16.87 51.98
C THR A 421 -77.97 15.75 52.54
N SER A 422 -77.38 14.66 52.95
CA SER A 422 -78.15 13.58 53.57
C SER A 422 -78.62 13.90 55.00
N PHE A 423 -77.84 14.66 55.76
CA PHE A 423 -78.18 15.12 57.12
C PHE A 423 -79.36 16.09 57.17
N PHE A 424 -79.38 17.03 56.20
CA PHE A 424 -80.46 18.06 56.10
C PHE A 424 -81.61 17.62 55.17
N ALA A 425 -81.61 16.35 54.64
CA ALA A 425 -82.71 15.87 53.83
C ALA A 425 -84.00 15.78 54.70
N PRO A 426 -85.14 16.33 54.25
CA PRO A 426 -86.36 16.26 55.00
C PRO A 426 -86.75 14.72 55.23
N LYS A 427 -87.04 14.41 56.51
CA LYS A 427 -87.46 13.07 56.91
C LYS A 427 -88.83 12.78 56.24
N PRO A 428 -89.04 11.70 55.55
CA PRO A 428 -90.36 11.37 55.01
C PRO A 428 -91.37 11.31 56.10
N THR A 429 -92.40 12.20 56.02
CA THR A 429 -93.59 12.10 56.88
C THR A 429 -94.40 10.90 56.44
N THR A 430 -94.51 9.88 57.30
CA THR A 430 -95.49 8.80 57.22
C THR A 430 -96.85 9.28 57.49
#